data_23233cba702ebb04c3b43c98ee1744e9
#
_entry.id   23233cba702ebb04c3b43c98ee1744e9
#
_cell.length_a   1.000
_cell.length_b   1.000
_cell.length_c   1.000
_cell.angle_alpha   90.00
_cell.angle_beta   90.00
_cell.angle_gamma   90.00
#
_symmetry.space_group_name_H-M   'P 1'
#
loop_
_entity.id
_entity.type
_entity.pdbx_description
1 polymer ?
#
loop_
_entity_poly.entity_id
_entity_poly.type
_entity_poly.pdbx_seq_one_letter_code
_entity_poly.pdbx_strand_id
1 'polypeptide(L)'
;MSLQIEDLVGLDSSVTIHASAKEGKGVDDILEAIVSRVPPPTGEPRSPLKALIFDSWYDAYRGVIILIRVVDGTVRPKMKVSFMAASQDYEVEEVGVFSPKPEVVDQLSVGEVGFLIANVKNVSDAKIGDTVTEAARRTAEPLPGFQEMKPMVFAGLYPADGEDYLALREALEKLSLNAASSVS
;
A
#
# COMPACT_ATOMS: atom_id res chain seq x y z
N MET A 1 -19.68 8.70 -27.75
CA MET A 1 -18.95 8.31 -26.52
C MET A 1 -18.12 7.07 -26.76
N SER A 2 -18.64 5.94 -27.27
CA SER A 2 -17.85 4.73 -27.57
C SER A 2 -16.67 4.99 -28.50
N LEU A 3 -16.89 5.67 -29.63
CA LEU A 3 -15.83 6.08 -30.57
C LEU A 3 -14.73 6.95 -29.89
N GLN A 4 -15.11 7.80 -28.92
CA GLN A 4 -14.16 8.62 -28.19
C GLN A 4 -13.28 7.79 -27.24
N ILE A 5 -13.81 6.71 -26.68
CA ILE A 5 -13.03 5.78 -25.83
C ILE A 5 -11.99 5.06 -26.70
N GLU A 6 -12.39 4.61 -27.90
CA GLU A 6 -11.46 3.96 -28.84
C GLU A 6 -10.39 4.92 -29.35
N ASP A 7 -10.77 6.12 -29.79
CA ASP A 7 -9.86 7.09 -30.38
C ASP A 7 -8.91 7.73 -29.39
N LEU A 8 -9.38 8.05 -28.14
CA LEU A 8 -8.59 8.78 -27.16
C LEU A 8 -7.86 7.87 -26.17
N VAL A 9 -8.43 6.72 -25.82
CA VAL A 9 -7.90 5.83 -24.79
C VAL A 9 -7.31 4.54 -25.40
N GLY A 10 -7.68 4.20 -26.62
CA GLY A 10 -7.20 2.99 -27.32
C GLY A 10 -7.80 1.70 -26.76
N LEU A 11 -8.95 1.78 -26.08
CA LEU A 11 -9.63 0.61 -25.52
C LEU A 11 -10.79 0.19 -26.42
N ASP A 12 -10.96 -1.13 -26.60
CA ASP A 12 -12.11 -1.69 -27.32
C ASP A 12 -13.42 -1.39 -26.59
N SER A 13 -14.29 -0.60 -27.22
CA SER A 13 -15.56 -0.20 -26.65
C SER A 13 -16.64 -1.28 -26.74
N SER A 14 -16.43 -2.34 -27.52
CA SER A 14 -17.42 -3.43 -27.71
C SER A 14 -17.71 -4.20 -26.42
N VAL A 15 -16.77 -4.19 -25.47
CA VAL A 15 -16.90 -4.87 -24.17
C VAL A 15 -17.31 -3.92 -23.05
N THR A 16 -17.64 -2.68 -23.36
CA THR A 16 -18.02 -1.65 -22.38
C THR A 16 -19.38 -1.95 -21.76
N ILE A 17 -19.47 -1.94 -20.45
CA ILE A 17 -20.71 -2.10 -19.71
C ILE A 17 -21.30 -0.72 -19.41
N HIS A 18 -22.51 -0.47 -19.90
CA HIS A 18 -23.22 0.77 -19.61
C HIS A 18 -23.87 0.71 -18.24
N ALA A 19 -23.46 1.58 -17.33
CA ALA A 19 -23.92 1.57 -15.94
C ALA A 19 -24.35 2.96 -15.45
N SER A 20 -25.25 2.97 -14.49
CA SER A 20 -25.65 4.15 -13.73
C SER A 20 -25.62 3.83 -12.23
N ALA A 21 -24.63 4.34 -11.52
CA ALA A 21 -24.53 4.15 -10.07
C ALA A 21 -25.75 4.74 -9.33
N LYS A 22 -26.33 5.86 -9.84
CA LYS A 22 -27.52 6.49 -9.26
C LYS A 22 -28.77 5.62 -9.37
N GLU A 23 -28.92 4.89 -10.46
CA GLU A 23 -30.09 4.06 -10.75
C GLU A 23 -29.87 2.58 -10.45
N GLY A 24 -28.66 2.18 -10.11
CA GLY A 24 -28.28 0.78 -9.88
C GLY A 24 -28.20 -0.07 -11.16
N LYS A 25 -28.40 0.51 -12.34
CA LYS A 25 -28.37 -0.22 -13.61
C LYS A 25 -26.95 -0.64 -13.97
N GLY A 26 -26.76 -1.88 -14.43
CA GLY A 26 -25.49 -2.41 -14.91
C GLY A 26 -24.45 -2.67 -13.80
N VAL A 27 -24.80 -2.50 -12.52
CA VAL A 27 -23.88 -2.76 -11.41
C VAL A 27 -23.56 -4.25 -11.31
N ASP A 28 -24.59 -5.10 -11.38
CA ASP A 28 -24.42 -6.55 -11.34
C ASP A 28 -23.60 -7.05 -12.53
N ASP A 29 -23.83 -6.49 -13.73
CA ASP A 29 -23.04 -6.82 -14.93
C ASP A 29 -21.55 -6.47 -14.77
N ILE A 30 -21.25 -5.34 -14.09
CA ILE A 30 -19.87 -4.97 -13.76
C ILE A 30 -19.25 -5.97 -12.79
N LEU A 31 -19.95 -6.36 -11.72
CA LEU A 31 -19.46 -7.33 -10.74
C LEU A 31 -19.20 -8.69 -11.40
N GLU A 32 -20.12 -9.19 -12.22
CA GLU A 32 -19.94 -10.42 -12.98
C GLU A 32 -18.78 -10.33 -13.98
N ALA A 33 -18.59 -9.19 -14.61
CA ALA A 33 -17.46 -8.96 -15.52
C ALA A 33 -16.11 -8.96 -14.75
N ILE A 34 -16.07 -8.41 -13.54
CA ILE A 34 -14.88 -8.46 -12.69
C ILE A 34 -14.53 -9.92 -12.38
N VAL A 35 -15.51 -10.70 -11.90
CA VAL A 35 -15.31 -12.12 -11.55
C VAL A 35 -14.87 -12.97 -12.75
N SER A 36 -15.44 -12.70 -13.93
CA SER A 36 -15.18 -13.52 -15.14
C SER A 36 -13.94 -13.10 -15.93
N ARG A 37 -13.55 -11.82 -15.89
CA ARG A 37 -12.50 -11.26 -16.77
C ARG A 37 -11.21 -10.90 -16.05
N VAL A 38 -11.26 -10.58 -14.74
CA VAL A 38 -10.05 -10.24 -13.98
C VAL A 38 -9.38 -11.54 -13.52
N PRO A 39 -8.12 -11.80 -13.93
CA PRO A 39 -7.43 -13.01 -13.48
C PRO A 39 -7.18 -12.97 -11.97
N PRO A 40 -7.25 -14.12 -11.29
CA PRO A 40 -6.93 -14.19 -9.87
C PRO A 40 -5.44 -13.85 -9.64
N PRO A 41 -5.08 -13.42 -8.41
CA PRO A 41 -3.68 -13.22 -8.05
C PRO A 41 -2.87 -14.49 -8.29
N THR A 42 -1.68 -14.32 -8.82
CA THR A 42 -0.70 -15.41 -9.02
C THR A 42 0.40 -15.27 -7.97
N GLY A 43 0.86 -16.39 -7.42
CA GLY A 43 1.95 -16.42 -6.45
C GLY A 43 1.99 -17.77 -5.73
N GLU A 44 3.06 -18.01 -4.99
CA GLU A 44 3.30 -19.28 -4.31
C GLU A 44 3.26 -19.10 -2.78
N PRO A 45 2.23 -19.64 -2.08
CA PRO A 45 2.09 -19.44 -0.62
C PRO A 45 3.24 -20.03 0.21
N ARG A 46 4.00 -21.00 -0.31
CA ARG A 46 5.11 -21.64 0.38
C ARG A 46 6.47 -20.98 0.12
N SER A 47 6.52 -20.06 -0.82
CA SER A 47 7.72 -19.26 -1.10
C SER A 47 8.08 -18.35 0.06
N PRO A 48 9.30 -17.85 0.14
CA PRO A 48 9.64 -16.76 1.05
C PRO A 48 8.70 -15.59 0.88
N LEU A 49 8.34 -14.91 1.98
CA LEU A 49 7.47 -13.75 1.92
C LEU A 49 8.02 -12.70 0.95
N LYS A 50 7.15 -12.21 0.09
CA LYS A 50 7.41 -11.11 -0.83
C LYS A 50 6.16 -10.24 -0.87
N ALA A 51 6.19 -9.10 -0.20
CA ALA A 51 5.08 -8.18 -0.13
C ALA A 51 5.52 -6.75 -0.46
N LEU A 52 4.68 -6.00 -1.16
CA LEU A 52 4.93 -4.62 -1.56
C LEU A 52 4.28 -3.68 -0.56
N ILE A 53 5.03 -2.72 -0.04
CA ILE A 53 4.49 -1.58 0.70
C ILE A 53 3.93 -0.59 -0.33
N PHE A 54 2.62 -0.32 -0.28
CA PHE A 54 2.02 0.63 -1.21
C PHE A 54 1.47 1.88 -0.55
N ASP A 55 1.31 1.87 0.79
CA ASP A 55 0.98 3.04 1.58
C ASP A 55 1.41 2.85 3.03
N SER A 56 1.56 3.94 3.79
CA SER A 56 1.80 3.91 5.22
C SER A 56 1.38 5.22 5.87
N TRP A 57 0.96 5.16 7.14
CA TRP A 57 0.64 6.34 7.92
C TRP A 57 0.96 6.13 9.40
N TYR A 58 1.03 7.23 10.13
CA TYR A 58 1.25 7.20 11.56
C TYR A 58 -0.07 7.29 12.32
N ASP A 59 -0.30 6.32 13.20
CA ASP A 59 -1.38 6.31 14.18
C ASP A 59 -0.81 6.60 15.56
N ALA A 60 -1.45 7.51 16.33
CA ALA A 60 -0.95 7.95 17.64
C ALA A 60 -0.92 6.83 18.70
N TYR A 61 -1.73 5.79 18.53
CA TYR A 61 -1.86 4.68 19.47
C TYR A 61 -1.13 3.41 19.00
N ARG A 62 -1.09 3.16 17.71
CA ARG A 62 -0.58 1.93 17.10
C ARG A 62 0.78 2.11 16.40
N GLY A 63 1.29 3.34 16.34
CA GLY A 63 2.52 3.65 15.63
C GLY A 63 2.35 3.66 14.10
N VAL A 64 3.35 3.18 13.39
CA VAL A 64 3.30 3.14 11.92
C VAL A 64 2.47 1.96 11.46
N ILE A 65 1.37 2.25 10.75
CA ILE A 65 0.54 1.27 10.06
C ILE A 65 0.98 1.23 8.60
N ILE A 66 1.31 0.06 8.12
CA ILE A 66 1.90 -0.15 6.79
C ILE A 66 0.93 -0.98 5.97
N LEU A 67 0.49 -0.46 4.82
CA LEU A 67 -0.31 -1.20 3.87
C LEU A 67 0.56 -2.03 2.95
N ILE A 68 0.27 -3.32 2.89
CA ILE A 68 1.00 -4.27 2.07
C ILE A 68 0.09 -5.05 1.15
N ARG A 69 0.62 -5.41 -0.02
CA ARG A 69 0.07 -6.44 -0.89
C ARG A 69 1.02 -7.64 -0.90
N VAL A 70 0.53 -8.79 -0.47
CA VAL A 70 1.32 -10.04 -0.50
C VAL A 70 1.34 -10.59 -1.92
N VAL A 71 2.54 -10.76 -2.47
CA VAL A 71 2.78 -11.33 -3.81
C VAL A 71 3.11 -12.82 -3.70
N ASP A 72 4.05 -13.18 -2.82
CA ASP A 72 4.43 -14.55 -2.51
C ASP A 72 4.51 -14.76 -0.99
N GLY A 73 4.35 -16.00 -0.58
CA GLY A 73 4.47 -16.39 0.84
C GLY A 73 3.27 -15.97 1.68
N THR A 74 3.52 -15.84 2.97
CA THR A 74 2.51 -15.51 3.98
C THR A 74 3.15 -14.69 5.08
N VAL A 75 2.44 -13.69 5.60
CA VAL A 75 2.85 -12.92 6.77
C VAL A 75 1.86 -13.12 7.91
N ARG A 76 2.37 -13.22 9.15
CA ARG A 76 1.58 -13.44 10.36
C ARG A 76 2.21 -12.76 11.57
N PRO A 77 1.46 -12.53 12.66
CA PRO A 77 2.02 -12.01 13.90
C PRO A 77 3.19 -12.85 14.43
N LYS A 78 4.15 -12.21 15.09
CA LYS A 78 5.41 -12.76 15.65
C LYS A 78 6.42 -13.23 14.60
N MET A 79 6.13 -13.07 13.32
CA MET A 79 7.11 -13.33 12.26
C MET A 79 8.12 -12.19 12.20
N LYS A 80 9.41 -12.53 12.01
CA LYS A 80 10.44 -11.53 11.74
C LYS A 80 10.49 -11.24 10.24
N VAL A 81 10.29 -9.99 9.89
CA VAL A 81 10.33 -9.50 8.53
C VAL A 81 11.47 -8.51 8.34
N SER A 82 11.97 -8.41 7.12
CA SER A 82 12.99 -7.45 6.73
C SER A 82 12.44 -6.51 5.67
N PHE A 83 12.65 -5.22 5.85
CA PHE A 83 12.39 -4.20 4.83
C PHE A 83 13.64 -4.04 4.00
N MET A 84 13.56 -4.37 2.71
CA MET A 84 14.75 -4.55 1.88
C MET A 84 15.51 -3.24 1.63
N ALA A 85 14.81 -2.12 1.39
CA ALA A 85 15.45 -0.82 1.19
C ALA A 85 16.09 -0.27 2.48
N ALA A 86 15.39 -0.38 3.61
CA ALA A 86 15.91 0.03 4.91
C ALA A 86 16.97 -0.92 5.46
N SER A 87 17.01 -2.17 4.97
CA SER A 87 17.88 -3.25 5.50
C SER A 87 17.73 -3.47 7.00
N GLN A 88 16.51 -3.30 7.52
CA GLN A 88 16.17 -3.44 8.93
C GLN A 88 15.19 -4.58 9.13
N ASP A 89 15.35 -5.29 10.25
CA ASP A 89 14.49 -6.40 10.63
C ASP A 89 13.53 -5.96 11.74
N TYR A 90 12.26 -6.32 11.58
CA TYR A 90 11.18 -6.00 12.51
C TYR A 90 10.38 -7.24 12.86
N GLU A 91 9.83 -7.28 14.06
CA GLU A 91 8.87 -8.31 14.44
C GLU A 91 7.45 -7.81 14.17
N VAL A 92 6.66 -8.61 13.46
CA VAL A 92 5.26 -8.32 13.17
C VAL A 92 4.45 -8.46 14.45
N GLU A 93 3.82 -7.40 14.88
CA GLU A 93 2.93 -7.39 16.04
C GLU A 93 1.52 -7.82 15.65
N GLU A 94 1.01 -7.25 14.54
CA GLU A 94 -0.35 -7.43 14.10
C GLU A 94 -0.43 -7.39 12.57
N VAL A 95 -1.34 -8.17 12.01
CA VAL A 95 -1.76 -8.08 10.62
C VAL A 95 -3.29 -8.03 10.53
N GLY A 96 -3.82 -7.37 9.52
CA GLY A 96 -5.26 -7.25 9.37
C GLY A 96 -5.68 -6.75 8.00
N VAL A 97 -6.97 -6.69 7.79
CA VAL A 97 -7.63 -6.21 6.57
C VAL A 97 -8.60 -5.07 6.88
N PHE A 98 -9.07 -4.38 5.85
CA PHE A 98 -10.11 -3.36 5.97
C PHE A 98 -11.42 -3.87 5.35
N SER A 99 -12.49 -3.98 6.17
CA SER A 99 -13.82 -4.46 5.76
C SER A 99 -14.97 -3.68 6.44
N PRO A 100 -15.27 -2.45 6.12
CA PRO A 100 -14.40 -1.30 5.82
C PRO A 100 -13.54 -0.85 7.02
N LYS A 101 -13.87 -1.30 8.24
CA LYS A 101 -13.09 -1.04 9.45
C LYS A 101 -11.88 -1.98 9.50
N PRO A 102 -10.79 -1.59 10.21
CA PRO A 102 -9.68 -2.48 10.42
C PRO A 102 -10.11 -3.70 11.24
N GLU A 103 -9.85 -4.89 10.70
CA GLU A 103 -10.10 -6.18 11.32
C GLU A 103 -8.79 -6.96 11.39
N VAL A 104 -8.41 -7.41 12.58
CA VAL A 104 -7.21 -8.23 12.79
C VAL A 104 -7.47 -9.63 12.27
N VAL A 105 -6.48 -10.20 11.56
CA VAL A 105 -6.52 -11.55 11.04
C VAL A 105 -5.31 -12.35 11.50
N ASP A 106 -5.39 -13.68 11.40
CA ASP A 106 -4.28 -14.55 11.81
C ASP A 106 -3.10 -14.49 10.84
N GLN A 107 -3.34 -14.20 9.57
CA GLN A 107 -2.33 -14.08 8.53
C GLN A 107 -2.86 -13.35 7.29
N LEU A 108 -1.92 -12.86 6.46
CA LEU A 108 -2.18 -12.46 5.08
C LEU A 108 -1.39 -13.37 4.14
N SER A 109 -2.08 -13.87 3.12
CA SER A 109 -1.54 -14.81 2.11
C SER A 109 -1.44 -14.16 0.73
N VAL A 110 -0.94 -14.93 -0.23
CA VAL A 110 -0.79 -14.51 -1.63
C VAL A 110 -2.06 -13.86 -2.17
N GLY A 111 -1.89 -12.69 -2.78
CA GLY A 111 -2.94 -11.88 -3.39
C GLY A 111 -3.71 -10.98 -2.43
N GLU A 112 -3.58 -11.21 -1.12
CA GLU A 112 -4.27 -10.40 -0.13
C GLU A 112 -3.61 -9.03 0.07
N VAL A 113 -4.47 -8.06 0.30
CA VAL A 113 -4.12 -6.69 0.65
C VAL A 113 -4.57 -6.43 2.07
N GLY A 114 -3.68 -5.93 2.91
CA GLY A 114 -3.98 -5.67 4.30
C GLY A 114 -2.99 -4.72 4.94
N PHE A 115 -3.07 -4.60 6.25
CA PHE A 115 -2.13 -3.80 7.03
C PHE A 115 -1.21 -4.68 7.88
N LEU A 116 -0.04 -4.12 8.14
CA LEU A 116 1.02 -4.67 8.96
C LEU A 116 1.42 -3.65 10.02
N ILE A 117 1.55 -4.07 11.27
CA ILE A 117 2.14 -3.28 12.36
C ILE A 117 3.34 -4.06 12.88
N ALA A 118 4.51 -3.41 12.94
CA ALA A 118 5.77 -4.06 13.24
C ALA A 118 6.70 -3.23 14.14
N ASN A 119 6.15 -2.40 15.02
CA ASN A 119 6.91 -1.55 15.96
C ASN A 119 8.08 -0.79 15.27
N VAL A 120 7.79 -0.23 14.11
CA VAL A 120 8.76 0.57 13.35
C VAL A 120 9.02 1.85 14.13
N LYS A 121 10.27 2.02 14.59
CA LYS A 121 10.67 3.18 15.39
C LYS A 121 10.99 4.39 14.54
N ASN A 122 11.56 4.14 13.37
CA ASN A 122 11.93 5.18 12.43
C ASN A 122 10.92 5.16 11.27
N VAL A 123 10.17 6.25 11.18
CA VAL A 123 9.12 6.45 10.17
C VAL A 123 9.65 6.27 8.75
N SER A 124 10.89 6.70 8.49
CA SER A 124 11.54 6.59 7.19
C SER A 124 11.84 5.16 6.75
N ASP A 125 11.78 4.18 7.66
CA ASP A 125 12.05 2.78 7.33
C ASP A 125 10.87 2.09 6.63
N ALA A 126 9.65 2.63 6.78
CA ALA A 126 8.44 2.15 6.09
C ALA A 126 8.23 2.84 4.74
N LYS A 127 9.25 2.83 3.89
CA LYS A 127 9.24 3.53 2.59
C LYS A 127 8.24 2.88 1.64
N ILE A 128 7.38 3.71 1.02
CA ILE A 128 6.44 3.26 -0.01
C ILE A 128 7.22 2.75 -1.24
N GLY A 129 6.79 1.62 -1.78
CA GLY A 129 7.48 0.93 -2.86
C GLY A 129 8.56 -0.06 -2.39
N ASP A 130 8.85 -0.13 -1.09
CA ASP A 130 9.78 -1.12 -0.56
C ASP A 130 9.16 -2.52 -0.52
N THR A 131 10.03 -3.52 -0.48
CA THR A 131 9.68 -4.93 -0.39
C THR A 131 9.89 -5.44 1.02
N VAL A 132 8.82 -6.02 1.58
CA VAL A 132 8.86 -6.76 2.84
C VAL A 132 9.12 -8.24 2.54
N THR A 133 10.12 -8.81 3.19
CA THR A 133 10.48 -10.23 3.08
C THR A 133 10.63 -10.89 4.44
N GLU A 134 10.64 -12.21 4.49
CA GLU A 134 10.94 -12.96 5.72
C GLU A 134 12.43 -12.81 6.10
N ALA A 135 12.75 -12.42 7.32
CA ALA A 135 14.12 -12.19 7.73
C ALA A 135 15.00 -13.47 7.67
N ALA A 136 14.40 -14.64 7.96
CA ALA A 136 15.07 -15.94 7.94
C ALA A 136 15.28 -16.50 6.52
N ARG A 137 14.36 -16.16 5.57
CA ARG A 137 14.38 -16.64 4.18
C ARG A 137 14.13 -15.46 3.25
N ARG A 138 15.10 -14.57 3.13
CA ARG A 138 14.95 -13.36 2.32
C ARG A 138 14.79 -13.70 0.85
N THR A 139 13.88 -13.00 0.16
CA THR A 139 13.83 -13.02 -1.30
C THR A 139 15.09 -12.41 -1.90
N ALA A 140 15.55 -12.96 -3.03
CA ALA A 140 16.79 -12.49 -3.67
C ALA A 140 16.60 -11.12 -4.35
N GLU A 141 15.40 -10.87 -4.89
CA GLU A 141 15.13 -9.66 -5.66
C GLU A 141 13.93 -8.91 -5.08
N PRO A 142 14.04 -7.58 -4.91
CA PRO A 142 12.91 -6.76 -4.52
C PRO A 142 11.84 -6.76 -5.61
N LEU A 143 10.61 -6.44 -5.22
CA LEU A 143 9.54 -6.13 -6.17
C LEU A 143 9.88 -4.81 -6.90
N PRO A 144 9.45 -4.66 -8.16
CA PRO A 144 9.53 -3.36 -8.81
C PRO A 144 8.69 -2.37 -7.98
N GLY A 145 9.36 -1.42 -7.36
CA GLY A 145 8.73 -0.36 -6.58
C GLY A 145 8.02 0.67 -7.48
N PHE A 146 7.40 1.65 -6.85
CA PHE A 146 6.86 2.78 -7.59
C PHE A 146 7.99 3.68 -8.11
N GLN A 147 7.78 4.24 -9.30
CA GLN A 147 8.70 5.27 -9.80
C GLN A 147 8.60 6.51 -8.91
N GLU A 148 9.74 7.00 -8.44
CA GLU A 148 9.79 8.26 -7.70
C GLU A 148 9.32 9.40 -8.63
N MET A 149 8.20 10.02 -8.26
CA MET A 149 7.73 11.21 -8.98
C MET A 149 8.62 12.38 -8.63
N LYS A 150 9.09 13.09 -9.64
CA LYS A 150 9.86 14.32 -9.41
C LYS A 150 8.92 15.38 -8.83
N PRO A 151 9.26 16.01 -7.69
CA PRO A 151 8.47 17.10 -7.14
C PRO A 151 8.32 18.22 -8.19
N MET A 152 7.08 18.67 -8.39
CA MET A 152 6.79 19.75 -9.34
C MET A 152 6.43 21.07 -8.65
N VAL A 153 6.07 21.02 -7.38
CA VAL A 153 5.70 22.21 -6.58
C VAL A 153 6.48 22.17 -5.27
N PHE A 154 7.10 23.29 -4.95
CA PHE A 154 7.84 23.48 -3.70
C PHE A 154 7.16 24.57 -2.88
N ALA A 155 6.96 24.33 -1.59
CA ALA A 155 6.40 25.30 -0.66
C ALA A 155 7.21 25.30 0.64
N GLY A 156 7.53 26.49 1.14
CA GLY A 156 8.08 26.67 2.49
C GLY A 156 6.93 26.77 3.49
N LEU A 157 6.96 25.96 4.54
CA LEU A 157 6.01 26.03 5.65
C LEU A 157 6.72 26.62 6.87
N TYR A 158 6.12 27.65 7.45
CA TYR A 158 6.64 28.33 8.63
C TYR A 158 5.55 28.37 9.70
N PRO A 159 5.87 28.08 10.98
CA PRO A 159 4.91 28.26 12.06
C PRO A 159 4.59 29.74 12.25
N ALA A 160 3.39 30.05 12.70
CA ALA A 160 3.00 31.43 13.04
C ALA A 160 3.75 31.93 14.27
N ASP A 161 3.97 31.05 15.23
CA ASP A 161 4.78 31.30 16.43
C ASP A 161 6.07 30.47 16.42
N GLY A 162 7.20 31.08 16.79
CA GLY A 162 8.48 30.41 16.80
C GLY A 162 8.59 29.24 17.78
N GLU A 163 7.75 29.24 18.83
CA GLU A 163 7.66 28.15 19.80
C GLU A 163 7.10 26.85 19.20
N ASP A 164 6.30 26.94 18.13
CA ASP A 164 5.66 25.82 17.46
C ASP A 164 6.59 25.12 16.43
N TYR A 165 7.82 25.57 16.27
CA TYR A 165 8.74 25.00 15.27
C TYR A 165 8.97 23.50 15.44
N LEU A 166 9.16 23.03 16.67
CA LEU A 166 9.40 21.60 16.94
C LEU A 166 8.14 20.77 16.64
N ALA A 167 6.97 21.26 17.02
CA ALA A 167 5.71 20.60 16.73
C ALA A 167 5.41 20.51 15.22
N LEU A 168 5.69 21.60 14.47
CA LEU A 168 5.57 21.62 13.02
C LEU A 168 6.51 20.58 12.37
N ARG A 169 7.78 20.54 12.81
CA ARG A 169 8.76 19.58 12.29
C ARG A 169 8.31 18.13 12.51
N GLU A 170 7.88 17.78 13.72
CA GLU A 170 7.37 16.42 14.02
C GLU A 170 6.13 16.08 13.19
N ALA A 171 5.22 17.04 12.98
CA ALA A 171 4.04 16.85 12.14
C ALA A 171 4.42 16.61 10.67
N LEU A 172 5.42 17.34 10.15
CA LEU A 172 5.93 17.14 8.79
C LEU A 172 6.64 15.80 8.62
N GLU A 173 7.42 15.34 9.60
CA GLU A 173 8.03 14.01 9.59
C GLU A 173 6.97 12.91 9.53
N LYS A 174 5.87 13.03 10.27
CA LYS A 174 4.73 12.10 10.19
C LYS A 174 4.01 12.17 8.84
N LEU A 175 3.85 13.38 8.30
CA LEU A 175 3.22 13.58 6.99
C LEU A 175 4.05 13.00 5.84
N SER A 176 5.38 12.91 5.98
CA SER A 176 6.26 12.34 4.95
C SER A 176 6.03 10.85 4.67
N LEU A 177 5.32 10.15 5.55
CA LEU A 177 4.85 8.77 5.30
C LEU A 177 3.77 8.70 4.22
N ASN A 178 3.03 9.77 4.01
CA ASN A 178 1.96 9.79 3.01
C ASN A 178 2.56 9.82 1.60
N ALA A 179 2.13 8.93 0.72
CA ALA A 179 2.58 8.83 -0.68
C ALA A 179 2.49 10.13 -1.47
N ALA A 180 1.58 11.02 -1.10
CA ALA A 180 1.35 12.30 -1.75
C ALA A 180 2.29 13.42 -1.28
N SER A 181 3.09 13.21 -0.23
CA SER A 181 3.95 14.24 0.36
C SER A 181 5.42 13.85 0.27
N SER A 182 6.24 14.77 -0.24
CA SER A 182 7.70 14.69 -0.18
C SER A 182 8.19 15.88 0.63
N VAL A 183 8.69 15.66 1.84
CA VAL A 183 9.19 16.69 2.75
C VAL A 183 10.70 16.53 2.84
N SER A 184 11.43 17.58 2.53
CA SER A 184 12.90 17.66 2.60
C SER A 184 13.37 18.72 3.59
#